data_485b00ae108cbceb0a582d4a6cf80e3b
#
_entry.id   485b00ae108cbceb0a582d4a6cf80e3b
#
_cell.length_a   1.000
_cell.length_b   1.000
_cell.length_c   1.000
_cell.angle_alpha   90.00
_cell.angle_beta   90.00
_cell.angle_gamma   90.00
#
_symmetry.space_group_name_H-M   'P 1'
#
loop_
_entity.id
_entity.type
_entity.pdbx_description
1 polymer ?
#
loop_
_entity_poly.entity_id
_entity_poly.type
_entity_poly.pdbx_seq_one_letter_code
_entity_poly.pdbx_strand_id
1 'polypeptide(L)'
;MGQTLRDDQALDGSQGQVDGLGLLDVYTVFAKEKKTGQVKWTFDREEGYFSGLGGSKIEGYETHLGRTYPGPEDSYKIKDGHILGTYCHGLFDSAEFLSGLLNNIAKKKGLSRDFEVKDYKAIKEAEYDKLADLVRNNIDMEKVYKIIFDKDI
;
A
#
# COMPACT_ATOMS: atom_id res chain seq x y z
N MET A 1 13.72 -6.02 -4.43
CA MET A 1 14.00 -4.88 -5.32
C MET A 1 15.37 -4.25 -5.05
N GLY A 2 15.93 -4.36 -3.83
CA GLY A 2 17.27 -3.90 -3.49
C GLY A 2 18.40 -4.79 -4.00
N GLN A 3 19.63 -4.52 -3.56
CA GLN A 3 20.85 -5.23 -3.94
C GLN A 3 20.91 -6.61 -3.27
N THR A 4 20.65 -6.67 -1.97
CA THR A 4 20.70 -7.91 -1.18
C THR A 4 19.59 -7.98 -0.12
N LEU A 5 19.24 -9.22 0.24
CA LEU A 5 18.41 -9.52 1.42
C LEU A 5 19.22 -10.42 2.35
N ARG A 6 19.21 -10.13 3.65
CA ARG A 6 19.96 -10.85 4.65
C ARG A 6 19.06 -11.28 5.81
N ASP A 7 19.06 -12.58 6.09
CA ASP A 7 18.36 -13.20 7.21
C ASP A 7 19.35 -13.97 8.09
N ASP A 8 19.96 -13.28 9.05
CA ASP A 8 20.99 -13.85 9.91
C ASP A 8 20.41 -14.85 10.92
N GLN A 9 19.11 -14.91 11.10
CA GLN A 9 18.45 -15.68 12.16
C GLN A 9 17.38 -16.65 11.63
N ALA A 10 17.29 -16.84 10.32
CA ALA A 10 16.27 -17.67 9.66
C ALA A 10 14.83 -17.30 10.07
N LEU A 11 14.53 -16.02 10.07
CA LEU A 11 13.22 -15.48 10.49
C LEU A 11 12.14 -15.68 9.44
N ASP A 12 12.53 -15.76 8.16
CA ASP A 12 11.62 -15.92 7.01
C ASP A 12 12.10 -17.03 6.06
N GLY A 13 12.64 -18.11 6.61
CA GLY A 13 13.08 -19.28 5.84
C GLY A 13 14.47 -19.76 6.19
N SER A 14 15.44 -19.59 5.31
CA SER A 14 16.80 -20.05 5.49
C SER A 14 17.71 -18.93 5.97
N GLN A 15 18.62 -19.25 6.90
CA GLN A 15 19.67 -18.33 7.29
C GLN A 15 20.61 -18.03 6.12
N GLY A 16 20.97 -16.76 5.95
CA GLY A 16 21.98 -16.35 4.99
C GLY A 16 21.65 -15.05 4.26
N GLN A 17 22.32 -14.87 3.14
CA GLN A 17 22.15 -13.72 2.26
C GLN A 17 21.83 -14.20 0.85
N VAL A 18 20.91 -13.49 0.22
CA VAL A 18 20.58 -13.70 -1.20
C VAL A 18 20.69 -12.39 -1.96
N ASP A 19 21.05 -12.48 -3.22
CA ASP A 19 21.06 -11.32 -4.11
C ASP A 19 19.63 -10.90 -4.45
N GLY A 20 19.40 -9.60 -4.45
CA GLY A 20 18.17 -8.99 -4.90
C GLY A 20 18.16 -8.68 -6.40
N LEU A 21 17.13 -7.99 -6.87
CA LEU A 21 17.02 -7.60 -8.28
C LEU A 21 17.93 -6.42 -8.68
N GLY A 22 18.57 -5.77 -7.71
CA GLY A 22 19.47 -4.64 -7.96
C GLY A 22 18.80 -3.36 -8.51
N LEU A 23 17.47 -3.27 -8.45
CA LEU A 23 16.73 -2.14 -9.00
C LEU A 23 16.87 -0.86 -8.16
N LEU A 24 17.05 -1.01 -6.85
CA LEU A 24 17.24 0.10 -5.92
C LEU A 24 18.56 -0.07 -5.18
N ASP A 25 19.22 1.04 -4.87
CA ASP A 25 20.51 1.05 -4.18
C ASP A 25 20.33 0.92 -2.66
N VAL A 26 19.66 -0.15 -2.27
CA VAL A 26 19.33 -0.49 -0.88
C VAL A 26 19.58 -1.97 -0.62
N TYR A 27 19.78 -2.32 0.65
CA TYR A 27 19.76 -3.71 1.10
C TYR A 27 18.75 -3.88 2.25
N THR A 28 18.26 -5.09 2.45
CA THR A 28 17.26 -5.39 3.49
C THR A 28 17.82 -6.44 4.44
N VAL A 29 17.68 -6.21 5.74
CA VAL A 29 18.00 -7.15 6.81
C VAL A 29 16.71 -7.52 7.53
N PHE A 30 16.45 -8.80 7.71
CA PHE A 30 15.30 -9.27 8.49
C PHE A 30 15.52 -9.03 9.99
N ALA A 31 14.48 -8.57 10.66
CA ALA A 31 14.47 -8.29 12.10
C ALA A 31 13.45 -9.19 12.80
N LYS A 32 13.70 -9.50 14.08
CA LYS A 32 12.78 -10.34 14.89
C LYS A 32 11.40 -9.74 15.05
N GLU A 33 11.35 -8.41 15.20
CA GLU A 33 10.11 -7.70 15.41
C GLU A 33 9.50 -7.28 14.09
N LYS A 34 8.26 -7.70 13.86
CA LYS A 34 7.46 -7.27 12.72
C LYS A 34 7.01 -5.83 12.94
N LYS A 35 7.31 -4.96 11.98
CA LYS A 35 6.74 -3.61 11.93
C LYS A 35 5.35 -3.71 11.33
N THR A 36 4.33 -3.29 12.08
CA THR A 36 2.93 -3.23 11.60
C THR A 36 2.30 -1.94 12.10
N GLY A 37 1.65 -1.20 11.22
CA GLY A 37 1.00 0.05 11.60
C GLY A 37 0.38 0.79 10.43
N GLN A 38 -0.53 1.71 10.77
CA GLN A 38 -1.05 2.67 9.82
C GLN A 38 0.03 3.68 9.47
N VAL A 39 0.12 4.04 8.20
CA VAL A 39 1.06 5.05 7.71
C VAL A 39 0.32 6.12 6.93
N LYS A 40 0.76 7.37 7.14
CA LYS A 40 0.28 8.54 6.39
C LYS A 40 1.48 9.40 6.06
N TRP A 41 1.61 9.74 4.80
CA TRP A 41 2.69 10.60 4.34
C TRP A 41 2.30 11.35 3.07
N THR A 42 3.09 12.36 2.72
CA THR A 42 2.90 13.13 1.51
C THR A 42 4.00 12.74 0.53
N PHE A 43 3.61 12.42 -0.70
CA PHE A 43 4.55 12.14 -1.76
C PHE A 43 5.30 13.42 -2.13
N ASP A 44 6.63 13.39 -2.17
CA ASP A 44 7.47 14.59 -2.31
C ASP A 44 8.44 14.53 -3.50
N ARG A 45 8.29 13.54 -4.38
CA ARG A 45 9.14 13.37 -5.56
C ARG A 45 8.41 13.75 -6.82
N GLU A 46 9.13 14.44 -7.72
CA GLU A 46 8.58 14.97 -8.96
C GLU A 46 9.48 14.67 -10.15
N GLU A 47 9.92 13.43 -10.29
CA GLU A 47 10.77 13.00 -11.40
C GLU A 47 10.14 11.89 -12.24
N GLY A 48 10.40 11.89 -13.53
CA GLY A 48 10.01 10.82 -14.43
C GLY A 48 8.50 10.58 -14.50
N TYR A 49 8.06 9.37 -14.14
CA TYR A 49 6.64 9.02 -14.09
C TYR A 49 5.91 9.65 -12.89
N PHE A 50 6.65 10.17 -11.93
CA PHE A 50 6.12 10.77 -10.72
C PHE A 50 6.03 12.30 -10.79
N SER A 51 6.28 12.88 -11.95
CA SER A 51 6.20 14.33 -12.19
C SER A 51 4.81 14.86 -11.89
N GLY A 52 4.71 15.95 -11.12
CA GLY A 52 3.44 16.57 -10.75
C GLY A 52 2.63 15.78 -9.70
N LEU A 53 3.22 14.79 -9.05
CA LEU A 53 2.58 14.03 -7.96
C LEU A 53 2.99 14.53 -6.57
N GLY A 54 3.88 15.51 -6.49
CA GLY A 54 4.26 16.16 -5.24
C GLY A 54 3.03 16.76 -4.54
N GLY A 55 2.90 16.50 -3.24
CA GLY A 55 1.74 16.91 -2.45
C GLY A 55 0.65 15.85 -2.32
N SER A 56 0.63 14.80 -3.15
CA SER A 56 -0.35 13.72 -3.04
C SER A 56 -0.28 13.05 -1.67
N LYS A 57 -1.44 12.94 -1.01
CA LYS A 57 -1.56 12.28 0.30
C LYS A 57 -1.71 10.78 0.11
N ILE A 58 -0.86 10.04 0.79
CA ILE A 58 -0.88 8.59 0.80
C ILE A 58 -1.26 8.11 2.19
N GLU A 59 -2.26 7.27 2.27
CA GLU A 59 -2.69 6.58 3.49
C GLU A 59 -2.67 5.07 3.22
N GLY A 60 -2.17 4.30 4.17
CA GLY A 60 -2.10 2.86 4.03
C GLY A 60 -1.61 2.19 5.30
N TYR A 61 -1.08 1.00 5.16
CA TYR A 61 -0.48 0.29 6.27
C TYR A 61 0.83 -0.39 5.84
N GLU A 62 1.68 -0.62 6.81
CA GLU A 62 2.90 -1.39 6.64
C GLU A 62 2.83 -2.66 7.49
N THR A 63 3.33 -3.77 6.94
CA THR A 63 3.50 -5.00 7.69
C THR A 63 4.68 -5.79 7.11
N HIS A 64 5.84 -5.71 7.75
CA HIS A 64 7.08 -6.32 7.25
C HIS A 64 8.07 -6.66 8.37
N LEU A 65 8.88 -7.70 8.16
CA LEU A 65 10.02 -8.06 9.01
C LEU A 65 11.31 -7.35 8.58
N GLY A 66 11.45 -7.07 7.29
CA GLY A 66 12.63 -6.44 6.73
C GLY A 66 12.85 -5.01 7.21
N ARG A 67 14.12 -4.66 7.39
CA ARG A 67 14.59 -3.29 7.57
C ARG A 67 15.51 -2.96 6.42
N THR A 68 15.17 -1.94 5.65
CA THR A 68 15.88 -1.54 4.44
C THR A 68 16.85 -0.42 4.70
N TYR A 69 18.07 -0.52 4.17
CA TYR A 69 19.17 0.41 4.36
C TYR A 69 19.80 0.83 3.03
N PRO A 70 20.35 2.04 2.85
CA PRO A 70 20.21 3.12 3.81
C PRO A 70 18.73 3.36 4.09
N GLY A 71 18.40 3.41 5.39
CA GLY A 71 17.01 3.54 5.85
C GLY A 71 16.38 4.78 5.26
N PRO A 72 15.12 4.70 4.85
CA PRO A 72 14.36 5.89 4.71
C PRO A 72 13.96 6.38 6.08
N GLU A 73 14.09 7.64 6.28
CA GLU A 73 13.13 8.38 7.05
C GLU A 73 11.77 8.35 6.31
N ASP A 74 11.78 8.08 4.99
CA ASP A 74 10.63 8.06 4.09
C ASP A 74 10.08 6.66 3.86
N SER A 75 8.77 6.55 3.68
CA SER A 75 8.06 5.27 3.47
C SER A 75 8.30 4.66 2.07
N TYR A 76 9.17 5.25 1.25
CA TYR A 76 9.44 4.80 -0.11
C TYR A 76 10.82 5.20 -0.64
N LYS A 77 11.28 4.57 -1.71
CA LYS A 77 12.48 4.91 -2.49
C LYS A 77 12.14 4.98 -3.97
N ILE A 78 12.70 5.97 -4.65
CA ILE A 78 12.62 6.11 -6.10
C ILE A 78 14.02 6.06 -6.70
N LYS A 79 14.13 5.49 -7.90
CA LYS A 79 15.32 5.53 -8.73
C LYS A 79 14.96 5.83 -10.18
N ASP A 80 15.69 6.76 -10.78
CA ASP A 80 15.59 7.15 -12.18
C ASP A 80 14.18 7.58 -12.62
N GLY A 81 13.34 8.01 -11.69
CA GLY A 81 11.99 8.49 -11.96
C GLY A 81 10.99 7.44 -12.50
N HIS A 82 11.32 6.14 -12.43
CA HIS A 82 10.44 5.07 -12.91
C HIS A 82 10.46 3.78 -12.08
N ILE A 83 11.30 3.70 -11.08
CA ILE A 83 11.33 2.59 -10.12
C ILE A 83 10.90 3.13 -8.76
N LEU A 84 9.85 2.54 -8.20
CA LEU A 84 9.34 2.88 -6.87
C LEU A 84 9.31 1.63 -6.00
N GLY A 85 9.96 1.69 -4.85
CA GLY A 85 9.88 0.67 -3.81
C GLY A 85 9.29 1.24 -2.54
N THR A 86 8.30 0.58 -1.96
CA THR A 86 7.66 0.98 -0.71
C THR A 86 7.21 -0.25 0.08
N TYR A 87 7.08 -0.09 1.40
CA TYR A 87 6.39 -1.03 2.28
C TYR A 87 4.92 -0.66 2.51
N CYS A 88 4.48 0.49 2.01
CA CYS A 88 3.11 0.94 2.15
C CYS A 88 2.17 0.10 1.29
N HIS A 89 1.26 -0.62 1.92
CA HIS A 89 0.10 -1.23 1.28
C HIS A 89 -1.00 -0.18 1.18
N GLY A 90 -1.66 -0.07 0.02
CA GLY A 90 -2.68 0.94 -0.23
C GLY A 90 -2.18 2.19 -0.97
N LEU A 91 -0.93 2.19 -1.48
CA LEU A 91 -0.40 3.31 -2.27
C LEU A 91 -1.34 3.75 -3.41
N PHE A 92 -1.96 2.78 -4.07
CA PHE A 92 -2.87 3.01 -5.21
C PHE A 92 -4.33 3.24 -4.81
N ASP A 93 -4.64 3.28 -3.51
CA ASP A 93 -5.97 3.65 -3.02
C ASP A 93 -6.18 5.18 -3.07
N SER A 94 -5.08 5.95 -3.17
CA SER A 94 -5.13 7.38 -3.46
C SER A 94 -5.50 7.62 -4.92
N ALA A 95 -6.74 8.01 -5.18
CA ALA A 95 -7.24 8.27 -6.53
C ALA A 95 -6.44 9.37 -7.24
N GLU A 96 -6.05 10.42 -6.52
CA GLU A 96 -5.22 11.51 -7.03
C GLU A 96 -3.85 11.01 -7.51
N PHE A 97 -3.14 10.27 -6.65
CA PHE A 97 -1.84 9.71 -6.98
C PHE A 97 -1.92 8.76 -8.17
N LEU A 98 -2.88 7.83 -8.15
CA LEU A 98 -3.02 6.82 -9.20
C LEU A 98 -3.43 7.45 -10.54
N SER A 99 -4.37 8.39 -10.54
CA SER A 99 -4.76 9.12 -11.77
C SER A 99 -3.57 9.85 -12.38
N GLY A 100 -2.84 10.60 -11.58
CA GLY A 100 -1.66 11.34 -12.04
C GLY A 100 -0.57 10.41 -12.57
N LEU A 101 -0.27 9.31 -11.88
CA LEU A 101 0.70 8.31 -12.34
C LEU A 101 0.30 7.69 -13.68
N LEU A 102 -0.96 7.27 -13.83
CA LEU A 102 -1.46 6.68 -15.06
C LEU A 102 -1.42 7.69 -16.22
N ASN A 103 -1.75 8.95 -15.97
CA ASN A 103 -1.69 10.01 -16.98
C ASN A 103 -0.25 10.30 -17.40
N ASN A 104 0.71 10.29 -16.48
CA ASN A 104 2.12 10.44 -16.80
C ASN A 104 2.64 9.28 -17.64
N ILE A 105 2.25 8.05 -17.31
CA ILE A 105 2.60 6.86 -18.10
C ILE A 105 1.99 6.94 -19.50
N ALA A 106 0.70 7.30 -19.61
CA ALA A 106 0.00 7.45 -20.87
C ALA A 106 0.70 8.48 -21.77
N LYS A 107 1.00 9.66 -21.23
CA LYS A 107 1.72 10.73 -21.94
C LYS A 107 3.08 10.25 -22.45
N LYS A 108 3.87 9.57 -21.64
CA LYS A 108 5.18 9.02 -22.05
C LYS A 108 5.07 7.93 -23.10
N LYS A 109 3.95 7.20 -23.13
CA LYS A 109 3.69 6.17 -24.16
C LYS A 109 2.95 6.70 -25.38
N GLY A 110 2.69 8.01 -25.48
CA GLY A 110 1.99 8.63 -26.59
C GLY A 110 0.51 8.24 -26.68
N LEU A 111 -0.11 7.87 -25.58
CA LEU A 111 -1.53 7.54 -25.51
C LEU A 111 -2.35 8.83 -25.33
N SER A 112 -3.31 9.07 -26.21
CA SER A 112 -4.27 10.19 -26.14
C SER A 112 -5.46 9.83 -25.25
N ARG A 113 -5.20 9.52 -23.98
CA ARG A 113 -6.25 9.15 -23.02
C ARG A 113 -5.92 9.72 -21.65
N ASP A 114 -6.89 10.36 -21.03
CA ASP A 114 -6.81 10.76 -19.64
C ASP A 114 -7.46 9.69 -18.75
N PHE A 115 -6.82 9.42 -17.63
CA PHE A 115 -7.29 8.49 -16.61
C PHE A 115 -7.78 9.29 -15.41
N GLU A 116 -9.06 9.11 -15.10
CA GLU A 116 -9.67 9.55 -13.86
C GLU A 116 -10.03 8.31 -13.04
N VAL A 117 -9.32 8.12 -11.93
CA VAL A 117 -9.55 6.99 -11.03
C VAL A 117 -10.58 7.41 -10.00
N LYS A 118 -11.61 6.57 -9.81
CA LYS A 118 -12.59 6.77 -8.75
C LYS A 118 -11.96 6.50 -7.39
N ASP A 119 -12.42 7.23 -6.39
CA ASP A 119 -12.02 7.00 -5.01
C ASP A 119 -12.41 5.57 -4.57
N TYR A 120 -11.39 4.74 -4.37
CA TYR A 120 -11.58 3.35 -3.96
C TYR A 120 -12.27 3.24 -2.59
N LYS A 121 -11.99 4.16 -1.68
CA LYS A 121 -12.61 4.19 -0.36
C LYS A 121 -14.12 4.44 -0.48
N ALA A 122 -14.53 5.39 -1.32
CA ALA A 122 -15.94 5.66 -1.55
C ALA A 122 -16.66 4.47 -2.21
N ILE A 123 -16.01 3.78 -3.16
CA ILE A 123 -16.56 2.55 -3.77
C ILE A 123 -16.75 1.47 -2.72
N LYS A 124 -15.75 1.25 -1.88
CA LYS A 124 -15.77 0.23 -0.83
C LYS A 124 -16.86 0.48 0.21
N GLU A 125 -17.04 1.73 0.65
CA GLU A 125 -18.11 2.09 1.57
C GLU A 125 -19.50 1.84 0.95
N ALA A 126 -19.69 2.22 -0.31
CA ALA A 126 -20.95 1.94 -1.02
C ALA A 126 -21.25 0.43 -1.15
N GLU A 127 -20.23 -0.41 -1.34
CA GLU A 127 -20.40 -1.87 -1.36
C GLU A 127 -20.71 -2.43 0.04
N TYR A 128 -20.14 -1.85 1.10
CA TYR A 128 -20.51 -2.23 2.47
C TYR A 128 -21.95 -1.86 2.80
N ASP A 129 -22.44 -0.71 2.35
CA ASP A 129 -23.84 -0.32 2.54
C ASP A 129 -24.79 -1.32 1.85
N LYS A 130 -24.50 -1.72 0.61
CA LYS A 130 -25.25 -2.76 -0.10
C LYS A 130 -25.27 -4.10 0.65
N LEU A 131 -24.12 -4.51 1.19
CA LEU A 131 -24.01 -5.73 1.98
C LEU A 131 -24.84 -5.61 3.26
N ALA A 132 -24.78 -4.48 3.94
CA ALA A 132 -25.56 -4.23 5.14
C ALA A 132 -27.08 -4.28 4.87
N ASP A 133 -27.52 -3.72 3.75
CA ASP A 133 -28.93 -3.78 3.31
C ASP A 133 -29.36 -5.20 2.96
N LEU A 134 -28.49 -5.95 2.28
CA LEU A 134 -28.75 -7.37 2.00
C LEU A 134 -28.95 -8.17 3.27
N VAL A 135 -28.10 -7.96 4.27
CA VAL A 135 -28.22 -8.63 5.59
C VAL A 135 -29.52 -8.23 6.27
N ARG A 136 -29.81 -6.92 6.40
CA ARG A 136 -31.03 -6.41 7.03
C ARG A 136 -32.31 -6.93 6.40
N ASN A 137 -32.32 -7.06 5.08
CA ASN A 137 -33.49 -7.49 4.34
C ASN A 137 -33.73 -9.01 4.35
N ASN A 138 -32.73 -9.81 4.75
CA ASN A 138 -32.82 -11.27 4.71
C ASN A 138 -32.65 -11.97 6.06
N ILE A 139 -32.31 -11.23 7.11
CA ILE A 139 -32.08 -11.77 8.45
C ILE A 139 -33.00 -11.04 9.46
N ASP A 140 -33.59 -11.79 10.38
CA ASP A 140 -34.33 -11.25 11.53
C ASP A 140 -33.34 -10.56 12.50
N MET A 141 -33.10 -9.28 12.25
CA MET A 141 -32.14 -8.50 13.02
C MET A 141 -32.53 -8.34 14.50
N GLU A 142 -33.82 -8.41 14.81
CA GLU A 142 -34.29 -8.37 16.23
C GLU A 142 -33.82 -9.61 16.98
N LYS A 143 -33.92 -10.79 16.36
CA LYS A 143 -33.38 -12.02 16.93
C LYS A 143 -31.86 -11.98 17.08
N VAL A 144 -31.14 -11.46 16.06
CA VAL A 144 -29.70 -11.31 16.14
C VAL A 144 -29.30 -10.42 17.31
N TYR A 145 -29.94 -9.27 17.47
CA TYR A 145 -29.68 -8.37 18.61
C TYR A 145 -30.02 -8.98 19.95
N LYS A 146 -31.10 -9.73 20.06
CA LYS A 146 -31.39 -10.50 21.28
C LYS A 146 -30.26 -11.47 21.62
N ILE A 147 -29.82 -12.28 20.68
CA ILE A 147 -28.72 -13.24 20.91
C ILE A 147 -27.42 -12.54 21.34
N ILE A 148 -27.13 -11.38 20.76
CA ILE A 148 -25.87 -10.64 21.06
C ILE A 148 -25.96 -9.93 22.44
N PHE A 149 -27.10 -9.35 22.79
CA PHE A 149 -27.20 -8.45 23.91
C PHE A 149 -27.94 -9.03 25.13
N ASP A 150 -28.79 -10.07 24.96
CA ASP A 150 -29.35 -10.82 26.05
C ASP A 150 -28.29 -11.72 26.67
N LYS A 151 -27.81 -11.33 27.84
CA LYS A 151 -26.84 -12.09 28.63
C LYS A 151 -27.40 -13.32 29.34
N ASP A 152 -28.68 -13.60 29.16
CA ASP A 152 -29.42 -14.68 29.83
C ASP A 152 -29.91 -15.71 28.79
N ILE A 153 -28.99 -16.47 28.19
CA ILE A 153 -29.24 -17.75 27.53
C ILE A 153 -28.37 -18.80 28.18
#